data_86277bd02eb82f54082f187711b83fcf
#
_entry.id   86277bd02eb82f54082f187711b83fcf
#
_cell.length_a   1.000
_cell.length_b   1.000
_cell.length_c   1.000
_cell.angle_alpha   90.00
_cell.angle_beta   90.00
_cell.angle_gamma   90.00
#
_symmetry.space_group_name_H-M   'P 1'
#
loop_
_entity.id
_entity.type
_entity.pdbx_description
1 polymer ?
#
loop_
_entity_poly.entity_id
_entity_poly.type
_entity_poly.pdbx_seq_one_letter_code
_entity_poly.pdbx_strand_id
1 'polypeptide(L)'
;MLVVIAADPRSSHRAFEAMRIGVGVVAGENEVTFVLRGPAVHLLDADTDDLVDGDDIAKFRDNLKRLDVPFHVEDEAVPPAPDWNEGGHPIVRVSRAQIAALIRQGRRFIIF
;
A
#
# COMPACT_ATOMS: atom_id res chain seq x y z
N MET A 1 9.74 -4.65 -8.97
CA MET A 1 9.89 -4.90 -7.52
C MET A 1 8.53 -5.00 -6.86
N LEU A 2 8.39 -5.92 -5.93
CA LEU A 2 7.16 -6.14 -5.18
C LEU A 2 7.36 -5.63 -3.74
N VAL A 3 6.53 -4.71 -3.28
CA VAL A 3 6.55 -4.20 -1.91
C VAL A 3 5.28 -4.67 -1.22
N VAL A 4 5.44 -5.63 -0.31
CA VAL A 4 4.31 -6.21 0.45
C VAL A 4 4.28 -5.58 1.83
N ILE A 5 3.18 -4.94 2.18
CA ILE A 5 3.01 -4.26 3.45
C ILE A 5 1.94 -5.01 4.26
N ALA A 6 2.33 -5.51 5.42
CA ALA A 6 1.44 -6.17 6.36
C ALA A 6 1.37 -5.43 7.71
N ALA A 7 2.28 -4.50 7.96
CA ALA A 7 2.29 -3.73 9.19
C ALA A 7 1.09 -2.80 9.29
N ASP A 8 0.59 -2.61 10.50
CA ASP A 8 -0.54 -1.71 10.77
C ASP A 8 -0.03 -0.27 10.84
N PRO A 9 -0.43 0.62 9.91
CA PRO A 9 0.03 2.01 9.91
C PRO A 9 -0.51 2.83 11.09
N ARG A 10 -1.50 2.31 11.81
CA ARG A 10 -2.04 2.99 12.99
C ARG A 10 -1.14 2.86 14.21
N SER A 11 -0.24 1.86 14.22
CA SER A 11 0.60 1.54 15.38
C SER A 11 2.08 1.37 15.06
N SER A 12 2.46 1.33 13.79
CA SER A 12 3.84 1.07 13.37
C SER A 12 4.25 2.02 12.24
N HIS A 13 5.51 2.48 12.28
CA HIS A 13 6.09 3.27 11.20
C HIS A 13 6.59 2.41 10.03
N ARG A 14 6.51 1.09 10.12
CA ARG A 14 7.01 0.19 9.06
C ARG A 14 6.23 0.36 7.76
N ALA A 15 4.93 0.63 7.82
CA ALA A 15 4.13 0.89 6.63
C ALA A 15 4.60 2.17 5.92
N PHE A 16 4.90 3.23 6.66
CA PHE A 16 5.50 4.45 6.13
C PHE A 16 6.87 4.17 5.48
N GLU A 17 7.72 3.40 6.14
CA GLU A 17 9.04 3.02 5.60
C GLU A 17 8.91 2.29 4.27
N ALA A 18 7.97 1.36 4.18
CA ALA A 18 7.71 0.62 2.95
C ALA A 18 7.26 1.54 1.80
N MET A 19 6.38 2.49 2.10
CA MET A 19 5.93 3.48 1.11
C MET A 19 7.07 4.37 0.66
N ARG A 20 7.90 4.83 1.59
CA ARG A 20 9.06 5.67 1.29
C ARG A 20 10.02 4.96 0.32
N ILE A 21 10.31 3.70 0.59
CA ILE A 21 11.18 2.89 -0.27
C ILE A 21 10.54 2.72 -1.65
N GLY A 22 9.27 2.34 -1.70
CA GLY A 22 8.56 2.13 -2.96
C GLY A 22 8.46 3.38 -3.82
N VAL A 23 8.14 4.53 -3.20
CA VAL A 23 8.10 5.82 -3.90
C VAL A 23 9.48 6.17 -4.46
N GLY A 24 10.56 5.90 -3.69
CA GLY A 24 11.92 6.13 -4.17
C GLY A 24 12.27 5.27 -5.38
N VAL A 25 11.82 4.02 -5.40
CA VAL A 25 12.05 3.12 -6.55
C VAL A 25 11.27 3.58 -7.78
N VAL A 26 10.02 4.02 -7.61
CA VAL A 26 9.21 4.60 -8.69
C VAL A 26 9.85 5.87 -9.24
N ALA A 27 10.36 6.74 -8.36
CA ALA A 27 11.04 7.96 -8.77
C ALA A 27 12.29 7.69 -9.62
N GLY A 28 12.94 6.52 -9.44
CA GLY A 28 14.03 6.05 -10.27
C GLY A 28 13.60 5.38 -11.58
N GLU A 29 12.35 5.56 -11.99
CA GLU A 29 11.78 4.99 -13.21
C GLU A 29 11.74 3.46 -13.22
N ASN A 30 11.67 2.86 -12.04
CA ASN A 30 11.52 1.40 -11.89
C ASN A 30 10.08 1.04 -11.57
N GLU A 31 9.64 -0.12 -12.04
CA GLU A 31 8.31 -0.62 -11.74
C GLU A 31 8.22 -1.12 -10.30
N VAL A 32 7.13 -0.75 -9.63
CA VAL A 32 6.81 -1.22 -8.27
C VAL A 32 5.37 -1.69 -8.23
N THR A 33 5.16 -2.85 -7.64
CA THR A 33 3.83 -3.34 -7.29
C THR A 33 3.68 -3.28 -5.78
N PHE A 34 2.74 -2.49 -5.29
CA PHE A 34 2.41 -2.43 -3.87
C PHE A 34 1.30 -3.41 -3.55
N VAL A 35 1.48 -4.18 -2.49
CA VAL A 35 0.45 -5.10 -1.97
C VAL A 35 0.18 -4.76 -0.51
N LEU A 36 -1.07 -4.49 -0.18
CA LEU A 36 -1.52 -4.19 1.18
C LEU A 36 -2.26 -5.41 1.73
N ARG A 37 -1.73 -6.00 2.80
CA ARG A 37 -2.29 -7.17 3.47
C ARG A 37 -2.80 -6.81 4.85
N GLY A 38 -3.92 -7.41 5.25
CA GLY A 38 -4.45 -7.24 6.60
C GLY A 38 -4.58 -5.78 6.98
N PRO A 39 -4.07 -5.35 8.14
CA PRO A 39 -4.25 -3.98 8.63
C PRO A 39 -3.54 -2.91 7.78
N ALA A 40 -2.65 -3.29 6.86
CA ALA A 40 -2.00 -2.33 5.99
C ALA A 40 -2.99 -1.60 5.06
N VAL A 41 -4.18 -2.13 4.84
CA VAL A 41 -5.23 -1.47 4.05
C VAL A 41 -5.64 -0.11 4.64
N HIS A 42 -5.36 0.12 5.92
CA HIS A 42 -5.60 1.42 6.57
C HIS A 42 -4.69 2.53 6.05
N LEU A 43 -3.68 2.22 5.24
CA LEU A 43 -2.94 3.24 4.48
C LEU A 43 -3.85 4.04 3.56
N LEU A 44 -5.02 3.51 3.21
CA LEU A 44 -6.01 4.16 2.34
C LEU A 44 -7.20 4.74 3.12
N ASP A 45 -7.10 4.85 4.44
CA ASP A 45 -8.13 5.49 5.26
C ASP A 45 -8.35 6.93 4.80
N ALA A 46 -9.59 7.41 4.88
CA ALA A 46 -9.94 8.78 4.52
C ALA A 46 -9.16 9.79 5.37
N ASP A 47 -9.06 9.52 6.67
CA ASP A 47 -8.33 10.35 7.61
C ASP A 47 -6.98 9.70 7.96
N THR A 48 -5.90 10.40 7.67
CA THR A 48 -4.55 9.92 7.98
C THR A 48 -4.04 10.40 9.33
N ASP A 49 -4.81 11.19 10.08
CA ASP A 49 -4.37 11.76 11.36
C ASP A 49 -4.09 10.68 12.41
N ASP A 50 -4.77 9.54 12.32
CA ASP A 50 -4.58 8.41 13.23
C ASP A 50 -3.45 7.47 12.79
N LEU A 51 -2.80 7.76 11.68
CA LEU A 51 -1.70 6.94 11.17
C LEU A 51 -0.35 7.48 11.65
N VAL A 52 0.58 6.57 11.93
CA VAL A 52 1.96 6.94 12.22
C VAL A 52 2.57 7.55 10.95
N ASP A 53 3.13 8.74 11.08
CA ASP A 53 3.64 9.54 9.94
C ASP A 53 2.54 9.84 8.89
N GLY A 54 1.33 10.10 9.37
CA GLY A 54 0.16 10.27 8.51
C GLY A 54 0.29 11.36 7.46
N ASP A 55 0.92 12.49 7.79
CA ASP A 55 1.14 13.58 6.83
C ASP A 55 2.01 13.15 5.65
N ASP A 56 3.07 12.40 5.94
CA ASP A 56 3.97 11.88 4.91
C ASP A 56 3.28 10.78 4.09
N ILE A 57 2.50 9.92 4.75
CA ILE A 57 1.71 8.91 4.05
C ILE A 57 0.75 9.56 3.06
N ALA A 58 0.07 10.63 3.46
CA ALA A 58 -0.84 11.36 2.57
C ALA A 58 -0.11 11.90 1.33
N LYS A 59 1.08 12.45 1.52
CA LYS A 59 1.91 12.95 0.41
C LYS A 59 2.33 11.83 -0.54
N PHE A 60 2.75 10.69 0.00
CA PHE A 60 3.17 9.55 -0.81
C PHE A 60 1.98 8.96 -1.59
N ARG A 61 0.79 8.89 -0.96
CA ARG A 61 -0.43 8.47 -1.66
C ARG A 61 -0.70 9.36 -2.85
N ASP A 62 -0.64 10.68 -2.66
CA ASP A 62 -0.90 11.64 -3.71
C ASP A 62 0.09 11.51 -4.86
N ASN A 63 1.37 11.30 -4.56
CA ASN A 63 2.40 11.05 -5.57
C ASN A 63 2.08 9.83 -6.42
N LEU A 64 1.77 8.71 -5.77
CA LEU A 64 1.46 7.45 -6.44
C LEU A 64 0.19 7.57 -7.28
N LYS A 65 -0.81 8.30 -6.79
CA LYS A 65 -2.04 8.54 -7.52
C LYS A 65 -1.79 9.32 -8.81
N ARG A 66 -0.95 10.35 -8.75
CA ARG A 66 -0.59 11.13 -9.94
C ARG A 66 0.19 10.33 -10.97
N LEU A 67 0.93 9.32 -10.53
CA LEU A 67 1.72 8.43 -11.39
C LEU A 67 0.94 7.20 -11.84
N ASP A 68 -0.35 7.11 -11.50
CA ASP A 68 -1.21 5.96 -11.80
C ASP A 68 -0.66 4.63 -11.28
N VAL A 69 0.00 4.64 -10.13
CA VAL A 69 0.49 3.42 -9.48
C VAL A 69 -0.60 2.90 -8.55
N PRO A 70 -1.21 1.75 -8.86
CA PRO A 70 -2.28 1.22 -8.02
C PRO A 70 -1.75 0.50 -6.78
N PHE A 71 -2.61 0.36 -5.77
CA PHE A 71 -2.39 -0.57 -4.67
C PHE A 71 -3.17 -1.85 -4.92
N HIS A 72 -2.49 -2.99 -4.78
CA HIS A 72 -3.14 -4.29 -4.73
C HIS A 72 -3.55 -4.52 -3.28
N VAL A 73 -4.84 -4.66 -3.02
CA VAL A 73 -5.35 -4.78 -1.66
C VAL A 73 -5.95 -6.16 -1.43
N GLU A 74 -5.66 -6.74 -0.28
CA GLU A 74 -6.27 -8.00 0.13
C GLU A 74 -7.77 -7.79 0.31
N ASP A 75 -8.56 -8.44 -0.54
CA ASP A 75 -10.01 -8.21 -0.61
C ASP A 75 -10.71 -8.43 0.73
N GLU A 76 -10.32 -9.49 1.44
CA GLU A 76 -10.89 -9.83 2.73
C GLU A 76 -10.59 -8.82 3.85
N ALA A 77 -9.54 -8.01 3.66
CA ALA A 77 -9.12 -7.01 4.63
C ALA A 77 -9.76 -5.65 4.43
N VAL A 78 -10.42 -5.43 3.29
CA VAL A 78 -11.05 -4.14 2.99
C VAL A 78 -12.13 -3.83 4.03
N PRO A 79 -12.04 -2.68 4.74
CA PRO A 79 -13.02 -2.34 5.75
C PRO A 79 -14.40 -2.09 5.15
N PRO A 80 -15.48 -2.38 5.89
CA PRO A 80 -16.83 -2.07 5.43
C PRO A 80 -17.18 -0.59 5.51
N ALA A 81 -16.27 0.26 5.99
CA ALA A 81 -16.48 1.69 6.12
C ALA A 81 -16.68 2.34 4.75
N PRO A 82 -17.77 3.08 4.52
CA PRO A 82 -18.06 3.65 3.20
C PRO A 82 -17.07 4.73 2.77
N ASP A 83 -16.35 5.34 3.71
CA ASP A 83 -15.35 6.36 3.44
C ASP A 83 -13.93 5.79 3.24
N TRP A 84 -13.75 4.47 3.37
CA TRP A 84 -12.46 3.87 3.09
C TRP A 84 -12.07 4.11 1.63
N ASN A 85 -10.84 4.58 1.41
CA ASN A 85 -10.33 4.98 0.11
C ASN A 85 -11.17 6.08 -0.55
N GLU A 86 -11.70 6.99 0.25
CA GLU A 86 -12.47 8.13 -0.24
C GLU A 86 -11.65 9.02 -1.18
N GLY A 87 -10.33 9.08 -0.98
CA GLY A 87 -9.42 9.80 -1.86
C GLY A 87 -9.34 9.26 -3.28
N GLY A 88 -9.94 8.10 -3.55
CA GLY A 88 -10.04 7.56 -4.90
C GLY A 88 -8.73 7.04 -5.48
N HIS A 89 -7.89 6.42 -4.67
CA HIS A 89 -6.72 5.72 -5.18
C HIS A 89 -7.12 4.57 -6.08
N PRO A 90 -6.43 4.37 -7.22
CA PRO A 90 -6.63 3.16 -8.01
C PRO A 90 -6.21 1.94 -7.18
N ILE A 91 -7.09 0.96 -7.09
CA ILE A 91 -6.85 -0.29 -6.36
C ILE A 91 -7.19 -1.49 -7.23
N VAL A 92 -6.50 -2.59 -6.97
CA VAL A 92 -6.80 -3.91 -7.52
C VAL A 92 -7.06 -4.84 -6.33
N ARG A 93 -8.25 -5.38 -6.25
CA ARG A 93 -8.59 -6.32 -5.18
C ARG A 93 -8.02 -7.69 -5.52
N VAL A 94 -7.32 -8.29 -4.58
CA VAL A 94 -6.67 -9.59 -4.76
C VAL A 94 -6.97 -10.51 -3.58
N SER A 95 -7.00 -11.81 -3.84
CA SER A 95 -7.14 -12.83 -2.80
C SER A 95 -5.78 -13.13 -2.17
N ARG A 96 -5.80 -13.80 -1.01
CA ARG A 96 -4.56 -14.30 -0.39
C ARG A 96 -3.79 -15.23 -1.33
N ALA A 97 -4.51 -16.07 -2.08
CA ALA A 97 -3.90 -16.97 -3.05
C ALA A 97 -3.18 -16.19 -4.17
N GLN A 98 -3.79 -15.10 -4.65
CA GLN A 98 -3.19 -14.24 -5.66
C GLN A 98 -1.95 -13.53 -5.12
N ILE A 99 -1.98 -13.07 -3.87
CA ILE A 99 -0.81 -12.46 -3.21
C ILE A 99 0.33 -13.48 -3.12
N ALA A 100 0.03 -14.69 -2.68
CA ALA A 100 1.03 -15.76 -2.60
C ALA A 100 1.63 -16.07 -3.98
N ALA A 101 0.81 -16.07 -5.03
CA ALA A 101 1.27 -16.28 -6.39
C ALA A 101 2.21 -15.16 -6.85
N LEU A 102 1.90 -13.90 -6.52
CA LEU A 102 2.77 -12.77 -6.83
C LEU A 102 4.15 -12.92 -6.18
N ILE A 103 4.18 -13.34 -4.91
CA ILE A 103 5.44 -13.57 -4.19
C ILE A 103 6.23 -14.71 -4.82
N ARG A 104 5.56 -15.81 -5.23
CA ARG A 104 6.21 -16.97 -5.84
C ARG A 104 6.75 -16.74 -7.25
N GLN A 105 6.35 -15.66 -7.92
CA GLN A 105 6.80 -15.37 -9.29
C GLN A 105 8.28 -15.02 -9.39
N GLY A 106 9.05 -15.14 -8.32
CA GLY A 106 10.50 -14.97 -8.32
C GLY A 106 10.98 -13.54 -8.50
N ARG A 107 10.10 -12.56 -8.39
CA ARG A 107 10.47 -11.15 -8.46
C ARG A 107 11.17 -10.72 -7.17
N ARG A 108 11.99 -9.68 -7.29
CA ARG A 108 12.53 -9.03 -6.11
C ARG A 108 11.38 -8.50 -5.27
N PHE A 109 11.39 -8.81 -3.99
CA PHE A 109 10.32 -8.37 -3.09
C PHE A 109 10.88 -7.98 -1.72
N ILE A 110 10.14 -7.09 -1.06
CA ILE A 110 10.39 -6.68 0.33
C ILE A 110 9.07 -6.81 1.06
N ILE A 111 9.13 -7.36 2.27
CA ILE A 111 7.95 -7.51 3.15
C ILE A 111 8.14 -6.67 4.39
N PHE A 112 7.15 -5.84 4.68
CA PHE A 112 7.12 -5.00 5.88
C PHE A 112 5.97 -5.39 6.81
#